data_a7039c6b839046eac1c3d4a81cfb3a23
#
_entry.id   a7039c6b839046eac1c3d4a81cfb3a23
#
_cell.length_a   1.000
_cell.length_b   1.000
_cell.length_c   1.000
_cell.angle_alpha   90.00
_cell.angle_beta   90.00
_cell.angle_gamma   90.00
#
_symmetry.space_group_name_H-M   'P 1'
#
loop_
_entity.id
_entity.type
_entity.pdbx_description
1 polymer ?
#
loop_
_entity_poly.entity_id
_entity_poly.type
_entity_poly.pdbx_seq_one_letter_code
_entity_poly.pdbx_strand_id
1 'polypeptide(L)'
;FNRSKNTKTNAGPRLSESAIGGFSEFANIYGSSYPNLLTFCESKTIEEPRPEKDAKQEDRQELYLPAADPADPKIPKFSRREKFVEEILNGHPRFAKAFVNRIWAMLMGRGIVHPYDQMDSVHLPSDGELLDGLAKKFIDSGYDIRGLVRGILESRPYQLDSHRPAGAEDPSRFAWALERPLTAEQLGRSLQIALFQRADKDHACIGDLRDRMPEVLPETVVTDVGDALFLTNNPKMQQMLLEASKHDALVGRLASREEPREALDEMFLAILGRSAEESESQAVLEFVQARLAKRPAIEPISVWQSAVWAVLTSAEFRFNH
;
A
#
# COMPACT_ATOMS: atom_id res chain seq x y z
N PHE A 1 1.83 -21.57 -15.30
CA PHE A 1 0.86 -21.64 -14.18
C PHE A 1 -0.56 -22.04 -14.59
N ASN A 2 -0.74 -22.56 -15.80
CA ASN A 2 -2.02 -23.03 -16.32
C ASN A 2 -2.58 -24.30 -15.61
N ARG A 3 -1.85 -24.85 -14.63
CA ARG A 3 -2.33 -25.90 -13.72
C ARG A 3 -2.91 -25.37 -12.41
N SER A 4 -2.81 -24.07 -12.15
CA SER A 4 -3.33 -23.49 -10.93
C SER A 4 -4.84 -23.33 -11.00
N LYS A 5 -5.53 -23.75 -9.95
CA LYS A 5 -6.99 -23.63 -9.82
C LYS A 5 -7.31 -22.84 -8.56
N ASN A 6 -8.24 -21.91 -8.68
CA ASN A 6 -8.81 -21.23 -7.53
C ASN A 6 -10.04 -22.03 -7.08
N THR A 7 -9.95 -22.68 -5.93
CA THR A 7 -11.05 -23.42 -5.32
C THR A 7 -11.67 -22.62 -4.21
N LYS A 8 -12.98 -22.38 -4.29
CA LYS A 8 -13.73 -21.79 -3.17
C LYS A 8 -13.95 -22.87 -2.11
N THR A 9 -13.48 -22.64 -0.91
CA THR A 9 -13.75 -23.47 0.28
C THR A 9 -14.52 -22.64 1.31
N ASN A 10 -15.09 -23.28 2.34
CA ASN A 10 -15.74 -22.59 3.46
C ASN A 10 -14.78 -21.66 4.24
N ALA A 11 -13.46 -21.85 4.07
CA ALA A 11 -12.40 -21.01 4.63
C ALA A 11 -11.91 -19.90 3.66
N GLY A 12 -12.62 -19.68 2.55
CA GLY A 12 -12.26 -18.72 1.51
C GLY A 12 -11.60 -19.35 0.27
N PRO A 13 -11.20 -18.53 -0.71
CA PRO A 13 -10.55 -19.01 -1.93
C PRO A 13 -9.16 -19.56 -1.62
N ARG A 14 -8.89 -20.80 -2.00
CA ARG A 14 -7.57 -21.42 -1.92
C ARG A 14 -7.02 -21.71 -3.29
N LEU A 15 -5.73 -21.49 -3.47
CA LEU A 15 -5.02 -21.75 -4.70
C LEU A 15 -4.47 -23.19 -4.65
N SER A 16 -4.94 -24.05 -5.54
CA SER A 16 -4.44 -25.42 -5.72
C SER A 16 -3.72 -25.58 -7.04
N GLU A 17 -2.86 -26.59 -7.14
CA GLU A 17 -2.16 -26.97 -8.35
C GLU A 17 -2.55 -28.39 -8.76
N SER A 18 -2.84 -28.62 -10.04
CA SER A 18 -3.11 -29.96 -10.58
C SER A 18 -1.82 -30.66 -10.95
N ALA A 19 -1.73 -31.97 -10.68
CA ALA A 19 -0.60 -32.80 -11.12
C ALA A 19 -0.66 -33.13 -12.61
N ILE A 20 -1.79 -32.93 -13.28
CA ILE A 20 -2.00 -33.26 -14.69
C ILE A 20 -2.37 -32.06 -15.52
N GLY A 21 -2.19 -32.19 -16.85
CA GLY A 21 -2.56 -31.14 -17.81
C GLY A 21 -1.57 -30.01 -17.88
N GLY A 22 -1.99 -28.94 -18.53
CA GLY A 22 -1.19 -27.71 -18.65
C GLY A 22 0.06 -27.83 -19.51
N PHE A 23 0.21 -28.90 -20.27
CA PHE A 23 1.19 -28.96 -21.33
C PHE A 23 0.64 -28.24 -22.56
N SER A 24 1.47 -27.39 -23.14
CA SER A 24 1.13 -26.64 -24.34
C SER A 24 2.27 -26.70 -25.34
N GLU A 25 1.93 -26.53 -26.59
CA GLU A 25 2.85 -26.36 -27.69
C GLU A 25 2.60 -25.00 -28.32
N PHE A 26 3.60 -24.42 -28.91
CA PHE A 26 3.44 -23.26 -29.79
C PHE A 26 3.89 -23.62 -31.20
N ALA A 27 3.17 -23.15 -32.18
CA ALA A 27 3.57 -23.27 -33.58
C ALA A 27 4.22 -21.99 -34.05
N ASN A 28 5.36 -22.08 -34.72
CA ASN A 28 5.94 -20.96 -35.39
C ASN A 28 5.18 -20.65 -36.70
N ILE A 29 5.52 -19.53 -37.34
CA ILE A 29 4.90 -19.11 -38.61
C ILE A 29 5.10 -20.07 -39.77
N TYR A 30 6.04 -21.01 -39.65
CA TYR A 30 6.34 -22.04 -40.67
C TYR A 30 5.65 -23.38 -40.36
N GLY A 31 4.76 -23.42 -39.36
CA GLY A 31 3.99 -24.61 -39.03
C GLY A 31 4.72 -25.64 -38.15
N SER A 32 5.96 -25.39 -37.74
CA SER A 32 6.65 -26.24 -36.78
C SER A 32 6.11 -26.04 -35.38
N SER A 33 5.79 -27.14 -34.67
CA SER A 33 5.29 -27.10 -33.29
C SER A 33 6.41 -27.43 -32.31
N TYR A 34 6.49 -26.61 -31.26
CA TYR A 34 7.48 -26.75 -30.20
C TYR A 34 6.81 -26.83 -28.84
N PRO A 35 7.32 -27.66 -27.92
CA PRO A 35 6.82 -27.68 -26.57
C PRO A 35 7.11 -26.37 -25.82
N ASN A 36 6.13 -25.84 -25.12
CA ASN A 36 6.35 -24.78 -24.15
C ASN A 36 7.09 -25.33 -22.93
N LEU A 37 8.34 -24.92 -22.77
CA LEU A 37 9.17 -25.30 -21.64
C LEU A 37 9.02 -24.28 -20.51
N LEU A 38 9.24 -24.74 -19.29
CA LEU A 38 9.31 -23.84 -18.13
C LEU A 38 10.67 -23.13 -18.16
N THR A 39 10.70 -21.95 -18.73
CA THR A 39 11.91 -21.13 -18.88
C THR A 39 11.77 -19.79 -18.16
N PHE A 40 12.89 -19.19 -17.79
CA PHE A 40 12.99 -17.85 -17.22
C PHE A 40 14.01 -17.00 -18.02
N CYS A 41 14.07 -15.70 -17.74
CA CYS A 41 14.78 -14.68 -18.53
C CYS A 41 16.24 -15.03 -18.91
N GLU A 42 16.91 -15.89 -18.17
CA GLU A 42 18.29 -16.32 -18.42
C GLU A 42 18.38 -17.68 -19.12
N SER A 43 17.32 -18.08 -19.80
CA SER A 43 17.24 -19.33 -20.56
C SER A 43 17.40 -20.61 -19.72
N LYS A 44 17.30 -20.52 -18.39
CA LYS A 44 17.24 -21.70 -17.52
C LYS A 44 15.92 -22.41 -17.75
N THR A 45 15.98 -23.67 -18.10
CA THR A 45 14.82 -24.53 -18.37
C THR A 45 14.65 -25.51 -17.22
N ILE A 46 13.43 -25.66 -16.74
CA ILE A 46 13.06 -26.70 -15.77
C ILE A 46 12.53 -27.88 -16.55
N GLU A 47 13.21 -29.01 -16.41
CA GLU A 47 12.77 -30.26 -17.04
C GLU A 47 11.55 -30.82 -16.32
N GLU A 48 10.53 -31.10 -17.10
CA GLU A 48 9.31 -31.74 -16.63
C GLU A 48 9.01 -32.94 -17.51
N PRO A 49 8.79 -34.15 -16.91
CA PRO A 49 8.37 -35.32 -17.68
C PRO A 49 7.05 -35.04 -18.42
N ARG A 50 7.07 -35.19 -19.75
CA ARG A 50 5.88 -34.96 -20.56
C ARG A 50 5.26 -36.33 -20.89
N PRO A 51 3.93 -36.46 -20.80
CA PRO A 51 3.25 -37.62 -21.33
C PRO A 51 3.39 -37.69 -22.85
N GLU A 52 3.22 -38.89 -23.41
CA GLU A 52 3.10 -39.04 -24.85
C GLU A 52 1.96 -38.15 -25.40
N LYS A 53 2.11 -37.72 -26.65
CA LYS A 53 1.10 -36.93 -27.33
C LYS A 53 -0.22 -37.71 -27.35
N ASP A 54 -1.30 -37.05 -26.99
CA ASP A 54 -2.65 -37.61 -26.90
C ASP A 54 -2.89 -38.66 -25.80
N ALA A 55 -1.90 -38.95 -24.94
CA ALA A 55 -2.11 -39.84 -23.80
C ALA A 55 -3.12 -39.22 -22.79
N LYS A 56 -4.16 -40.01 -22.44
CA LYS A 56 -5.08 -39.65 -21.39
C LYS A 56 -4.35 -39.60 -20.04
N GLN A 57 -4.32 -38.43 -19.44
CA GLN A 57 -3.81 -38.25 -18.08
C GLN A 57 -4.95 -38.43 -17.09
N GLU A 58 -4.81 -39.33 -16.14
CA GLU A 58 -5.75 -39.53 -15.05
C GLU A 58 -5.22 -38.82 -13.80
N ASP A 59 -6.07 -38.01 -13.16
CA ASP A 59 -5.75 -37.32 -11.93
C ASP A 59 -5.82 -38.26 -10.72
N ARG A 60 -4.74 -39.04 -10.52
CA ARG A 60 -4.62 -40.04 -9.47
C ARG A 60 -4.07 -39.43 -8.19
N GLN A 61 -4.55 -39.92 -7.03
CA GLN A 61 -4.07 -39.45 -5.72
C GLN A 61 -2.57 -39.66 -5.51
N GLU A 62 -2.00 -40.70 -6.15
CA GLU A 62 -0.59 -41.03 -6.08
C GLU A 62 0.35 -39.95 -6.66
N LEU A 63 -0.19 -39.05 -7.47
CA LEU A 63 0.56 -37.93 -8.07
C LEU A 63 0.75 -36.77 -7.09
N TYR A 64 0.11 -36.85 -5.93
CA TYR A 64 0.14 -35.77 -4.91
C TYR A 64 0.91 -36.23 -3.67
N LEU A 65 1.42 -35.24 -2.93
CA LEU A 65 1.97 -35.45 -1.60
C LEU A 65 0.82 -35.79 -0.62
N PRO A 66 1.11 -36.59 0.45
CA PRO A 66 0.14 -36.80 1.50
C PRO A 66 -0.26 -35.46 2.14
N ALA A 67 -1.56 -35.17 2.19
CA ALA A 67 -2.06 -34.01 2.89
C ALA A 67 -2.16 -34.31 4.41
N ALA A 68 -1.82 -33.33 5.25
CA ALA A 68 -1.98 -33.46 6.70
C ALA A 68 -3.46 -33.39 7.10
N ASP A 69 -4.26 -32.59 6.37
CA ASP A 69 -5.71 -32.48 6.51
C ASP A 69 -6.35 -32.73 5.12
N PRO A 70 -7.43 -33.54 5.03
CA PRO A 70 -8.19 -33.71 3.78
C PRO A 70 -8.73 -32.40 3.18
N ALA A 71 -8.88 -31.36 4.00
CA ALA A 71 -9.31 -30.03 3.56
C ALA A 71 -8.16 -29.20 2.95
N ASP A 72 -6.92 -29.62 3.11
CA ASP A 72 -5.77 -28.90 2.55
C ASP A 72 -5.71 -29.03 1.02
N PRO A 73 -5.19 -27.99 0.34
CA PRO A 73 -4.96 -28.05 -1.10
C PRO A 73 -4.00 -29.19 -1.44
N LYS A 74 -4.37 -30.01 -2.42
CA LYS A 74 -3.46 -31.05 -2.93
C LYS A 74 -2.20 -30.42 -3.53
N ILE A 75 -1.04 -30.90 -3.14
CA ILE A 75 0.27 -30.48 -3.64
C ILE A 75 0.82 -31.60 -4.54
N PRO A 76 1.02 -31.35 -5.84
CA PRO A 76 1.62 -32.34 -6.73
C PRO A 76 3.03 -32.73 -6.30
N LYS A 77 3.42 -34.00 -6.47
CA LYS A 77 4.82 -34.44 -6.26
C LYS A 77 5.80 -33.69 -7.16
N PHE A 78 5.37 -33.33 -8.39
CA PHE A 78 6.04 -32.34 -9.23
C PHE A 78 5.21 -31.06 -9.26
N SER A 79 5.52 -30.14 -8.37
CA SER A 79 4.93 -28.81 -8.37
C SER A 79 5.77 -27.86 -9.24
N ARG A 80 5.17 -27.32 -10.30
CA ARG A 80 5.81 -26.31 -11.15
C ARG A 80 6.12 -25.04 -10.39
N ARG A 81 5.32 -24.71 -9.39
CA ARG A 81 5.49 -23.53 -8.56
C ARG A 81 6.67 -23.68 -7.61
N GLU A 82 6.77 -24.85 -6.98
CA GLU A 82 7.90 -25.19 -6.11
C GLU A 82 9.21 -25.19 -6.91
N LYS A 83 9.22 -25.88 -8.06
CA LYS A 83 10.38 -25.86 -8.96
C LYS A 83 10.74 -24.47 -9.46
N PHE A 84 9.77 -23.64 -9.76
CA PHE A 84 10.03 -22.24 -10.13
C PHE A 84 10.70 -21.46 -8.99
N VAL A 85 10.23 -21.65 -7.76
CA VAL A 85 10.84 -20.99 -6.58
C VAL A 85 12.26 -21.52 -6.34
N GLU A 86 12.43 -22.85 -6.29
CA GLU A 86 13.72 -23.49 -5.99
C GLU A 86 14.78 -23.18 -7.05
N GLU A 87 14.43 -23.34 -8.32
CA GLU A 87 15.39 -23.33 -9.42
C GLU A 87 15.62 -21.93 -10.02
N ILE A 88 14.64 -21.04 -9.90
CA ILE A 88 14.65 -19.74 -10.57
C ILE A 88 14.73 -18.59 -9.58
N LEU A 89 13.85 -18.55 -8.58
CA LEU A 89 13.75 -17.37 -7.69
C LEU A 89 14.73 -17.42 -6.54
N ASN A 90 14.97 -18.60 -5.96
CA ASN A 90 15.80 -18.73 -4.77
C ASN A 90 17.25 -18.32 -5.08
N GLY A 91 17.75 -17.33 -4.34
CA GLY A 91 19.07 -16.76 -4.56
C GLY A 91 19.22 -15.90 -5.81
N HIS A 92 18.17 -15.68 -6.60
CA HIS A 92 18.26 -14.87 -7.80
C HIS A 92 18.42 -13.37 -7.46
N PRO A 93 19.52 -12.71 -7.87
CA PRO A 93 19.80 -11.34 -7.44
C PRO A 93 18.76 -10.32 -7.93
N ARG A 94 18.24 -10.48 -9.14
CA ARG A 94 17.19 -9.57 -9.67
C ARG A 94 15.89 -9.67 -8.89
N PHE A 95 15.50 -10.87 -8.45
CA PHE A 95 14.31 -11.05 -7.60
C PHE A 95 14.47 -10.29 -6.28
N ALA A 96 15.59 -10.49 -5.61
CA ALA A 96 15.89 -9.80 -4.36
C ALA A 96 15.98 -8.26 -4.55
N LYS A 97 16.66 -7.79 -5.60
CA LYS A 97 16.74 -6.35 -5.93
C LYS A 97 15.35 -5.75 -6.18
N ALA A 98 14.50 -6.41 -6.97
CA ALA A 98 13.15 -5.92 -7.25
C ALA A 98 12.30 -5.83 -5.99
N PHE A 99 12.38 -6.84 -5.11
CA PHE A 99 11.67 -6.83 -3.84
C PHE A 99 12.17 -5.73 -2.90
N VAL A 100 13.49 -5.63 -2.73
CA VAL A 100 14.13 -4.61 -1.88
C VAL A 100 13.80 -3.21 -2.39
N ASN A 101 13.89 -2.97 -3.70
CA ASN A 101 13.58 -1.68 -4.30
C ASN A 101 12.11 -1.28 -4.07
N ARG A 102 11.19 -2.24 -4.14
CA ARG A 102 9.77 -2.00 -3.86
C ARG A 102 9.52 -1.66 -2.39
N ILE A 103 10.12 -2.39 -1.46
CA ILE A 103 10.02 -2.08 -0.02
C ILE A 103 10.65 -0.71 0.27
N TRP A 104 11.81 -0.42 -0.33
CA TRP A 104 12.45 0.89 -0.23
C TRP A 104 11.52 2.00 -0.72
N ALA A 105 10.93 1.85 -1.91
CA ALA A 105 9.99 2.82 -2.47
C ALA A 105 8.76 3.04 -1.58
N MET A 106 8.21 1.97 -1.01
CA MET A 106 7.08 2.06 -0.07
C MET A 106 7.41 2.87 1.19
N LEU A 107 8.65 2.76 1.68
CA LEU A 107 9.09 3.43 2.91
C LEU A 107 9.64 4.84 2.65
N MET A 108 10.34 5.02 1.55
CA MET A 108 11.07 6.27 1.24
C MET A 108 10.33 7.18 0.25
N GLY A 109 9.18 6.74 -0.30
CA GLY A 109 8.41 7.49 -1.30
C GLY A 109 8.95 7.41 -2.73
N ARG A 110 10.15 6.85 -2.94
CA ARG A 110 10.80 6.67 -4.24
C ARG A 110 11.71 5.44 -4.20
N GLY A 111 11.78 4.68 -5.28
CA GLY A 111 12.73 3.58 -5.42
C GLY A 111 14.18 4.06 -5.63
N ILE A 112 15.14 3.21 -5.27
CA ILE A 112 16.55 3.39 -5.68
C ILE A 112 16.64 3.29 -7.20
N VAL A 113 15.89 2.35 -7.81
CA VAL A 113 15.52 2.39 -9.23
C VAL A 113 14.12 2.97 -9.32
N HIS A 114 13.92 3.95 -10.19
CA HIS A 114 12.63 4.60 -10.35
C HIS A 114 12.32 4.84 -11.84
N PRO A 115 11.12 4.52 -12.31
CA PRO A 115 9.98 3.89 -11.61
C PRO A 115 10.35 2.57 -10.94
N TYR A 116 9.75 2.28 -9.78
CA TYR A 116 10.22 1.23 -8.86
C TYR A 116 10.14 -0.20 -9.42
N ASP A 117 9.39 -0.46 -10.48
CA ASP A 117 9.24 -1.76 -11.14
C ASP A 117 9.91 -1.83 -12.51
N GLN A 118 10.56 -0.75 -12.97
CA GLN A 118 11.24 -0.68 -14.27
C GLN A 118 12.76 -0.89 -14.10
N MET A 119 13.14 -2.09 -13.66
CA MET A 119 14.57 -2.44 -13.50
C MET A 119 15.18 -2.93 -14.82
N ASP A 120 15.38 -2.04 -15.74
CA ASP A 120 15.96 -2.30 -17.07
C ASP A 120 17.29 -1.55 -17.30
N SER A 121 17.79 -1.58 -18.54
CA SER A 121 19.05 -0.90 -18.90
C SER A 121 18.94 0.62 -19.02
N VAL A 122 17.72 1.17 -19.04
CA VAL A 122 17.48 2.61 -19.14
C VAL A 122 17.34 3.24 -17.76
N HIS A 123 16.66 2.53 -16.84
CA HIS A 123 16.39 2.99 -15.49
C HIS A 123 17.48 2.48 -14.53
N LEU A 124 18.60 3.20 -14.50
CA LEU A 124 19.72 2.86 -13.62
C LEU A 124 19.41 3.21 -12.17
N PRO A 125 19.93 2.42 -11.21
CA PRO A 125 19.79 2.75 -9.78
C PRO A 125 20.53 4.06 -9.46
N SER A 126 19.93 4.89 -8.62
CA SER A 126 20.57 6.10 -8.08
C SER A 126 21.78 5.77 -7.19
N ASP A 127 21.75 4.60 -6.56
CA ASP A 127 22.85 4.00 -5.81
C ASP A 127 22.84 2.48 -6.01
N GLY A 128 23.69 2.00 -6.93
CA GLY A 128 23.78 0.58 -7.27
C GLY A 128 24.41 -0.26 -6.15
N GLU A 129 25.40 0.29 -5.43
CA GLU A 129 26.08 -0.42 -4.34
C GLU A 129 25.13 -0.64 -3.16
N LEU A 130 24.32 0.36 -2.83
CA LEU A 130 23.32 0.25 -1.80
C LEU A 130 22.28 -0.83 -2.14
N LEU A 131 21.75 -0.81 -3.38
CA LEU A 131 20.76 -1.78 -3.82
C LEU A 131 21.32 -3.21 -3.80
N ASP A 132 22.56 -3.39 -4.27
CA ASP A 132 23.23 -4.68 -4.30
C ASP A 132 23.53 -5.19 -2.88
N GLY A 133 24.00 -4.32 -2.01
CA GLY A 133 24.25 -4.64 -0.61
C GLY A 133 23.00 -5.05 0.15
N LEU A 134 21.91 -4.31 -0.02
CA LEU A 134 20.62 -4.64 0.59
C LEU A 134 20.05 -5.95 0.04
N ALA A 135 20.10 -6.17 -1.27
CA ALA A 135 19.62 -7.40 -1.91
C ALA A 135 20.40 -8.61 -1.43
N LYS A 136 21.73 -8.50 -1.37
CA LYS A 136 22.59 -9.57 -0.85
C LYS A 136 22.24 -9.91 0.61
N LYS A 137 22.15 -8.89 1.47
CA LYS A 137 21.80 -9.06 2.88
C LYS A 137 20.42 -9.70 3.04
N PHE A 138 19.46 -9.36 2.19
CA PHE A 138 18.12 -9.95 2.18
C PHE A 138 18.15 -11.44 1.80
N ILE A 139 18.93 -11.83 0.79
CA ILE A 139 19.15 -13.25 0.44
C ILE A 139 19.83 -13.99 1.61
N ASP A 140 20.92 -13.44 2.12
CA ASP A 140 21.74 -14.07 3.18
C ASP A 140 20.93 -14.29 4.48
N SER A 141 19.94 -13.44 4.74
CA SER A 141 19.01 -13.57 5.88
C SER A 141 17.89 -14.60 5.69
N GLY A 142 17.86 -15.30 4.55
CA GLY A 142 16.74 -16.19 4.20
C GLY A 142 15.44 -15.43 3.88
N TYR A 143 15.56 -14.25 3.29
CA TYR A 143 14.44 -13.38 2.92
C TYR A 143 13.64 -12.84 4.13
N ASP A 144 14.34 -12.43 5.20
CA ASP A 144 13.73 -11.81 6.38
C ASP A 144 13.20 -10.40 6.05
N ILE A 145 11.91 -10.34 5.72
CA ILE A 145 11.20 -9.09 5.41
C ILE A 145 11.20 -8.14 6.62
N ARG A 146 11.03 -8.66 7.84
CA ARG A 146 10.99 -7.83 9.04
C ARG A 146 12.34 -7.19 9.33
N GLY A 147 13.42 -7.96 9.16
CA GLY A 147 14.78 -7.46 9.28
C GLY A 147 15.09 -6.40 8.23
N LEU A 148 14.67 -6.58 6.98
CA LEU A 148 14.82 -5.58 5.91
C LEU A 148 14.08 -4.28 6.26
N VAL A 149 12.79 -4.36 6.61
CA VAL A 149 11.99 -3.19 6.97
C VAL A 149 12.60 -2.46 8.16
N ARG A 150 12.97 -3.19 9.22
CA ARG A 150 13.60 -2.59 10.40
C ARG A 150 14.89 -1.86 10.04
N GLY A 151 15.76 -2.49 9.23
CA GLY A 151 17.02 -1.87 8.83
C GLY A 151 16.84 -0.57 8.03
N ILE A 152 15.78 -0.48 7.20
CA ILE A 152 15.44 0.76 6.49
C ILE A 152 14.90 1.81 7.47
N LEU A 153 13.97 1.44 8.36
CA LEU A 153 13.38 2.36 9.33
C LEU A 153 14.41 2.94 10.32
N GLU A 154 15.41 2.14 10.72
CA GLU A 154 16.50 2.55 11.60
C GLU A 154 17.58 3.36 10.87
N SER A 155 17.52 3.43 9.54
CA SER A 155 18.51 4.18 8.77
C SER A 155 18.31 5.69 8.89
N ARG A 156 19.43 6.43 8.83
CA ARG A 156 19.40 7.90 8.91
C ARG A 156 18.53 8.54 7.81
N PRO A 157 18.54 8.12 6.53
CA PRO A 157 17.68 8.71 5.51
C PRO A 157 16.17 8.63 5.82
N TYR A 158 15.72 7.55 6.48
CA TYR A 158 14.32 7.41 6.84
C TYR A 158 13.89 8.36 7.97
N GLN A 159 14.82 8.74 8.83
CA GLN A 159 14.58 9.58 10.01
C GLN A 159 14.79 11.08 9.73
N LEU A 160 14.96 11.45 8.47
CA LEU A 160 15.05 12.86 8.07
C LEU A 160 13.67 13.51 8.11
N ASP A 161 13.68 14.82 8.32
CA ASP A 161 12.52 15.70 8.21
C ASP A 161 12.12 15.89 6.73
N SER A 162 10.85 16.20 6.48
CA SER A 162 10.33 16.51 5.14
C SER A 162 10.78 17.90 4.65
N HIS A 163 11.33 18.75 5.53
CA HIS A 163 11.86 20.03 5.12
C HIS A 163 13.03 19.88 4.16
N ARG A 164 12.85 20.34 2.94
CA ARG A 164 13.86 20.24 1.88
C ARG A 164 15.02 21.20 2.15
N PRO A 165 16.27 20.72 2.32
CA PRO A 165 17.40 21.59 2.53
C PRO A 165 17.67 22.47 1.31
N ALA A 166 18.17 23.69 1.55
CA ALA A 166 18.56 24.59 0.47
C ALA A 166 19.63 23.93 -0.42
N GLY A 167 19.40 23.95 -1.73
CA GLY A 167 20.28 23.31 -2.72
C GLY A 167 20.11 21.80 -2.91
N ALA A 168 19.23 21.15 -2.16
CA ALA A 168 18.88 19.75 -2.38
C ALA A 168 17.76 19.67 -3.43
N GLU A 169 18.11 19.43 -4.70
CA GLU A 169 17.11 19.40 -5.79
C GLU A 169 16.76 17.98 -6.23
N ASP A 170 17.66 17.03 -6.05
CA ASP A 170 17.49 15.67 -6.53
C ASP A 170 16.91 14.74 -5.46
N PRO A 171 15.63 14.33 -5.60
CA PRO A 171 14.96 13.43 -4.66
C PRO A 171 15.57 12.02 -4.63
N SER A 172 16.35 11.63 -5.66
CA SER A 172 16.98 10.32 -5.72
C SER A 172 18.15 10.16 -4.73
N ARG A 173 18.59 11.27 -4.12
CA ARG A 173 19.63 11.28 -3.08
C ARG A 173 19.10 11.06 -1.67
N PHE A 174 17.78 11.03 -1.49
CA PHE A 174 17.15 10.85 -0.18
C PHE A 174 17.72 11.78 0.91
N ALA A 175 18.00 13.04 0.54
CA ALA A 175 18.53 14.06 1.45
C ALA A 175 17.49 14.69 2.36
N TRP A 176 16.22 14.41 2.17
CA TRP A 176 15.08 14.75 3.01
C TRP A 176 14.00 13.66 2.88
N ALA A 177 13.06 13.59 3.81
CA ALA A 177 11.93 12.67 3.71
C ALA A 177 10.98 13.13 2.60
N LEU A 178 10.69 12.24 1.66
CA LEU A 178 9.73 12.52 0.60
C LEU A 178 8.31 12.34 1.13
N GLU A 179 7.46 13.34 0.91
CA GLU A 179 6.04 13.26 1.24
C GLU A 179 5.36 12.14 0.44
N ARG A 180 4.56 11.35 1.13
CA ARG A 180 3.84 10.23 0.55
C ARG A 180 2.36 10.34 0.85
N PRO A 181 1.48 10.16 -0.13
CA PRO A 181 0.05 10.11 0.16
C PRO A 181 -0.25 8.92 1.07
N LEU A 182 -1.18 9.11 1.99
CA LEU A 182 -1.70 8.00 2.79
C LEU A 182 -2.46 7.02 1.89
N THR A 183 -2.29 5.72 2.14
CA THR A 183 -3.13 4.71 1.49
C THR A 183 -4.58 4.83 1.94
N ALA A 184 -5.51 4.25 1.20
CA ALA A 184 -6.93 4.23 1.56
C ALA A 184 -7.18 3.75 3.00
N GLU A 185 -6.46 2.70 3.43
CA GLU A 185 -6.53 2.15 4.78
C GLU A 185 -5.97 3.10 5.83
N GLN A 186 -4.82 3.72 5.53
CA GLN A 186 -4.20 4.68 6.43
C GLN A 186 -5.10 5.90 6.58
N LEU A 187 -5.54 6.49 5.48
CA LEU A 187 -6.43 7.67 5.50
C LEU A 187 -7.74 7.36 6.23
N GLY A 188 -8.40 6.23 5.92
CA GLY A 188 -9.65 5.84 6.58
C GLY A 188 -9.50 5.60 8.08
N ARG A 189 -8.35 5.07 8.54
CA ARG A 189 -8.06 4.91 9.96
C ARG A 189 -7.71 6.24 10.63
N SER A 190 -6.91 7.08 9.96
CA SER A 190 -6.56 8.40 10.48
C SER A 190 -7.80 9.27 10.68
N LEU A 191 -8.75 9.26 9.74
CA LEU A 191 -10.05 9.92 9.88
C LEU A 191 -10.81 9.43 11.11
N GLN A 192 -10.88 8.12 11.31
CA GLN A 192 -11.59 7.53 12.46
C GLN A 192 -10.90 7.87 13.79
N ILE A 193 -9.57 7.79 13.85
CA ILE A 193 -8.80 8.13 15.06
C ILE A 193 -8.98 9.61 15.39
N ALA A 194 -8.85 10.50 14.42
CA ALA A 194 -9.02 11.93 14.61
C ALA A 194 -10.42 12.27 15.13
N LEU A 195 -11.47 11.70 14.54
CA LEU A 195 -12.84 12.03 14.88
C LEU A 195 -13.36 11.33 16.13
N PHE A 196 -12.96 10.04 16.36
CA PHE A 196 -13.58 9.16 17.35
C PHE A 196 -12.60 8.52 18.35
N GLN A 197 -11.30 8.77 18.21
CA GLN A 197 -10.22 8.15 19.02
C GLN A 197 -10.19 6.62 18.97
N ARG A 198 -10.77 6.05 17.92
CA ARG A 198 -10.82 4.59 17.67
C ARG A 198 -10.81 4.34 16.16
N ALA A 199 -10.35 3.15 15.76
CA ALA A 199 -10.38 2.75 14.35
C ALA A 199 -10.98 1.35 14.21
N ASP A 200 -11.91 1.19 13.28
CA ASP A 200 -12.46 -0.08 12.83
C ASP A 200 -11.86 -0.44 11.46
N LYS A 201 -11.34 -1.65 11.33
CA LYS A 201 -10.74 -2.15 10.08
C LYS A 201 -11.73 -2.25 8.94
N ASP A 202 -12.99 -2.55 9.25
CA ASP A 202 -14.05 -2.83 8.29
C ASP A 202 -15.01 -1.64 8.12
N HIS A 203 -14.60 -0.45 8.57
CA HIS A 203 -15.44 0.73 8.42
C HIS A 203 -15.76 1.01 6.95
N ALA A 204 -17.03 1.28 6.66
CA ALA A 204 -17.56 1.39 5.30
C ALA A 204 -16.86 2.46 4.42
N CYS A 205 -16.28 3.50 5.04
CA CYS A 205 -15.53 4.54 4.31
C CYS A 205 -14.26 4.00 3.64
N ILE A 206 -13.62 2.96 4.23
CA ILE A 206 -12.38 2.38 3.69
C ILE A 206 -12.63 1.74 2.32
N GLY A 207 -13.81 1.13 2.12
CA GLY A 207 -14.19 0.56 0.82
C GLY A 207 -14.22 1.62 -0.29
N ASP A 208 -14.90 2.73 -0.03
CA ASP A 208 -15.02 3.83 -1.00
C ASP A 208 -13.66 4.50 -1.27
N LEU A 209 -12.81 4.60 -0.22
CA LEU A 209 -11.44 5.11 -0.38
C LEU A 209 -10.59 4.19 -1.25
N ARG A 210 -10.69 2.86 -1.09
CA ARG A 210 -10.00 1.88 -1.96
C ARG A 210 -10.43 1.98 -3.42
N ASP A 211 -11.72 2.17 -3.66
CA ASP A 211 -12.23 2.31 -5.02
C ASP A 211 -11.72 3.59 -5.69
N ARG A 212 -11.51 4.65 -4.91
CA ARG A 212 -10.99 5.93 -5.40
C ARG A 212 -9.46 5.97 -5.46
N MET A 213 -8.79 5.31 -4.52
CA MET A 213 -7.33 5.32 -4.34
C MET A 213 -6.80 3.88 -4.40
N PRO A 214 -6.88 3.21 -5.57
CA PRO A 214 -6.54 1.79 -5.69
C PRO A 214 -5.03 1.51 -5.57
N GLU A 215 -4.19 2.50 -5.85
CA GLU A 215 -2.75 2.35 -5.88
C GLU A 215 -2.14 2.57 -4.48
N VAL A 216 -1.47 1.54 -3.99
CA VAL A 216 -0.75 1.59 -2.70
C VAL A 216 0.61 2.30 -2.84
N LEU A 217 1.18 2.25 -4.04
CA LEU A 217 2.48 2.83 -4.35
C LEU A 217 2.42 3.49 -5.74
N PRO A 218 1.87 4.70 -5.85
CA PRO A 218 1.81 5.41 -7.12
C PRO A 218 3.23 5.81 -7.58
N GLU A 219 3.49 5.70 -8.88
CA GLU A 219 4.77 6.14 -9.47
C GLU A 219 4.94 7.65 -9.38
N THR A 220 3.84 8.36 -9.51
CA THR A 220 3.77 9.81 -9.38
C THR A 220 2.64 10.20 -8.45
N VAL A 221 2.93 11.08 -7.52
CA VAL A 221 1.91 11.67 -6.66
C VAL A 221 1.18 12.73 -7.46
N VAL A 222 -0.03 12.40 -7.89
CA VAL A 222 -0.92 13.37 -8.56
C VAL A 222 -2.01 13.76 -7.58
N THR A 223 -1.98 15.01 -7.13
CA THR A 223 -3.11 15.60 -6.43
C THR A 223 -4.07 16.14 -7.48
N ASP A 224 -5.25 15.53 -7.61
CA ASP A 224 -6.27 16.00 -8.52
C ASP A 224 -7.46 16.65 -7.76
N VAL A 225 -8.19 17.47 -8.48
CA VAL A 225 -9.41 18.11 -7.96
C VAL A 225 -10.47 17.05 -7.63
N GLY A 226 -10.43 15.90 -8.31
CA GLY A 226 -11.34 14.80 -8.08
C GLY A 226 -11.21 14.19 -6.67
N ASP A 227 -10.01 14.17 -6.09
CA ASP A 227 -9.81 13.67 -4.72
C ASP A 227 -10.42 14.62 -3.68
N ALA A 228 -10.26 15.92 -3.88
CA ALA A 228 -10.88 16.92 -3.01
C ALA A 228 -12.41 16.87 -3.12
N LEU A 229 -12.95 16.76 -4.33
CA LEU A 229 -14.37 16.61 -4.57
C LEU A 229 -14.92 15.30 -4.01
N PHE A 230 -14.18 14.21 -4.13
CA PHE A 230 -14.58 12.93 -3.55
C PHE A 230 -14.72 13.03 -2.03
N LEU A 231 -13.70 13.52 -1.33
CA LEU A 231 -13.76 13.68 0.12
C LEU A 231 -14.96 14.57 0.53
N THR A 232 -15.19 15.66 -0.20
CA THR A 232 -16.26 16.62 0.12
C THR A 232 -17.66 16.06 -0.16
N ASN A 233 -17.84 15.27 -1.21
CA ASN A 233 -19.16 14.85 -1.69
C ASN A 233 -19.51 13.40 -1.33
N ASN A 234 -18.58 12.61 -0.79
CA ASN A 234 -18.86 11.23 -0.44
C ASN A 234 -19.85 11.15 0.75
N PRO A 235 -21.00 10.46 0.62
CA PRO A 235 -22.01 10.42 1.67
C PRO A 235 -21.49 9.81 2.98
N LYS A 236 -20.58 8.82 2.92
CA LYS A 236 -20.03 8.16 4.12
C LYS A 236 -19.07 9.09 4.87
N MET A 237 -18.32 9.92 4.14
CA MET A 237 -17.47 10.96 4.76
C MET A 237 -18.34 12.02 5.47
N GLN A 238 -19.41 12.45 4.80
CA GLN A 238 -20.36 13.39 5.40
C GLN A 238 -21.05 12.78 6.63
N GLN A 239 -21.44 11.50 6.55
CA GLN A 239 -22.01 10.80 7.70
C GLN A 239 -21.04 10.69 8.87
N MET A 240 -19.77 10.37 8.62
CA MET A 240 -18.72 10.35 9.67
C MET A 240 -18.61 11.71 10.36
N LEU A 241 -18.64 12.80 9.60
CA LEU A 241 -18.56 14.13 10.13
C LEU A 241 -19.81 14.51 10.97
N LEU A 242 -20.99 14.06 10.55
CA LEU A 242 -22.22 14.19 11.34
C LEU A 242 -22.17 13.37 12.63
N GLU A 243 -21.64 12.16 12.58
CA GLU A 243 -21.44 11.33 13.77
C GLU A 243 -20.41 11.93 14.74
N ALA A 244 -19.40 12.60 14.20
CA ALA A 244 -18.41 13.34 14.99
C ALA A 244 -18.99 14.54 15.73
N SER A 245 -20.20 14.96 15.43
CA SER A 245 -20.94 16.02 16.13
C SER A 245 -21.62 15.54 17.42
N LYS A 246 -21.60 14.23 17.72
CA LYS A 246 -22.06 13.71 19.00
C LYS A 246 -21.15 14.19 20.14
N HIS A 247 -21.70 14.30 21.35
CA HIS A 247 -21.03 14.92 22.50
C HIS A 247 -19.65 14.32 22.84
N ASP A 248 -19.46 13.02 22.66
CA ASP A 248 -18.22 12.30 22.97
C ASP A 248 -17.22 12.24 21.82
N ALA A 249 -17.60 12.68 20.63
CA ALA A 249 -16.74 12.75 19.46
C ALA A 249 -16.12 14.13 19.27
N LEU A 250 -15.12 14.27 18.38
CA LEU A 250 -14.31 15.48 18.28
C LEU A 250 -15.15 16.74 18.14
N VAL A 251 -15.99 16.85 17.13
CA VAL A 251 -16.78 18.08 16.86
C VAL A 251 -17.69 18.45 18.03
N GLY A 252 -18.33 17.44 18.65
CA GLY A 252 -19.17 17.66 19.84
C GLY A 252 -18.38 18.20 21.02
N ARG A 253 -17.18 17.68 21.28
CA ARG A 253 -16.29 18.18 22.33
C ARG A 253 -15.83 19.60 22.07
N LEU A 254 -15.40 19.92 20.82
CA LEU A 254 -14.98 21.27 20.44
C LEU A 254 -16.12 22.28 20.64
N ALA A 255 -17.33 21.93 20.22
CA ALA A 255 -18.50 22.81 20.34
C ALA A 255 -18.93 23.04 21.79
N SER A 256 -18.55 22.18 22.74
CA SER A 256 -18.85 22.30 24.17
C SER A 256 -17.79 23.06 24.97
N ARG A 257 -16.65 23.42 24.37
CA ARG A 257 -15.62 24.24 25.00
C ARG A 257 -16.07 25.68 25.15
N GLU A 258 -15.83 26.26 26.30
CA GLU A 258 -16.12 27.69 26.56
C GLU A 258 -15.14 28.59 25.83
N GLU A 259 -13.86 28.24 25.84
CA GLU A 259 -12.78 28.97 25.20
C GLU A 259 -12.45 28.44 23.80
N PRO A 260 -12.67 29.25 22.73
CA PRO A 260 -12.38 28.82 21.36
C PRO A 260 -10.92 28.44 21.12
N ARG A 261 -9.97 28.99 21.87
CA ARG A 261 -8.55 28.67 21.79
C ARG A 261 -8.27 27.22 22.23
N GLU A 262 -8.87 26.79 23.33
CA GLU A 262 -8.74 25.42 23.81
C GLU A 262 -9.34 24.41 22.82
N ALA A 263 -10.47 24.76 22.21
CA ALA A 263 -11.08 23.92 21.17
C ALA A 263 -10.17 23.82 19.93
N LEU A 264 -9.53 24.93 19.54
CA LEU A 264 -8.59 24.94 18.44
C LEU A 264 -7.36 24.05 18.71
N ASP A 265 -6.76 24.18 19.90
CA ASP A 265 -5.60 23.36 20.29
C ASP A 265 -5.95 21.88 20.32
N GLU A 266 -7.12 21.52 20.87
CA GLU A 266 -7.62 20.13 20.83
C GLU A 266 -7.82 19.65 19.38
N MET A 267 -8.35 20.48 18.48
CA MET A 267 -8.59 20.14 17.08
C MET A 267 -7.28 19.80 16.36
N PHE A 268 -6.28 20.66 16.45
CA PHE A 268 -4.99 20.45 15.78
C PHE A 268 -4.25 19.23 16.34
N LEU A 269 -4.24 19.06 17.66
CA LEU A 269 -3.65 17.86 18.28
C LEU A 269 -4.36 16.56 17.86
N ALA A 270 -5.70 16.59 17.78
CA ALA A 270 -6.45 15.40 17.41
C ALA A 270 -6.29 15.01 15.92
N ILE A 271 -6.16 16.00 15.03
CA ILE A 271 -6.12 15.78 13.58
C ILE A 271 -4.69 15.66 13.08
N LEU A 272 -3.81 16.58 13.43
CA LEU A 272 -2.45 16.70 12.91
C LEU A 272 -1.35 16.25 13.89
N GLY A 273 -1.70 16.00 15.15
CA GLY A 273 -0.74 15.57 16.18
C GLY A 273 0.22 16.68 16.64
N ARG A 274 -0.01 17.92 16.27
CA ARG A 274 0.78 19.10 16.64
C ARG A 274 -0.09 20.26 17.08
N SER A 275 0.52 21.26 17.70
CA SER A 275 -0.13 22.54 17.95
C SER A 275 -0.28 23.35 16.65
N ALA A 276 -1.31 24.20 16.60
CA ALA A 276 -1.48 25.13 15.49
C ALA A 276 -0.39 26.20 15.49
N GLU A 277 0.06 26.58 14.30
CA GLU A 277 0.89 27.77 14.14
C GLU A 277 0.08 29.03 14.39
N GLU A 278 0.75 30.18 14.68
CA GLU A 278 0.05 31.43 15.00
C GLU A 278 -0.86 31.91 13.86
N SER A 279 -0.40 31.73 12.59
CA SER A 279 -1.18 32.08 11.39
C SER A 279 -2.43 31.21 11.23
N GLU A 280 -2.30 29.90 11.50
CA GLU A 280 -3.40 28.94 11.48
C GLU A 280 -4.41 29.22 12.59
N SER A 281 -3.88 29.47 13.78
CA SER A 281 -4.69 29.85 14.96
C SER A 281 -5.52 31.07 14.69
N GLN A 282 -4.91 32.13 14.17
CA GLN A 282 -5.60 33.37 13.82
C GLN A 282 -6.70 33.13 12.78
N ALA A 283 -6.38 32.40 11.68
CA ALA A 283 -7.34 32.16 10.61
C ALA A 283 -8.58 31.38 11.09
N VAL A 284 -8.38 30.33 11.90
CA VAL A 284 -9.49 29.52 12.42
C VAL A 284 -10.31 30.27 13.43
N LEU A 285 -9.69 31.04 14.36
CA LEU A 285 -10.41 31.81 15.36
C LEU A 285 -11.21 32.95 14.71
N GLU A 286 -10.66 33.67 13.74
CA GLU A 286 -11.38 34.67 12.95
C GLU A 286 -12.58 34.06 12.23
N PHE A 287 -12.41 32.88 11.61
CA PHE A 287 -13.51 32.14 10.96
C PHE A 287 -14.61 31.79 11.95
N VAL A 288 -14.28 31.21 13.09
CA VAL A 288 -15.23 30.78 14.13
C VAL A 288 -15.98 31.99 14.66
N GLN A 289 -15.27 33.04 15.05
CA GLN A 289 -15.87 34.30 15.60
C GLN A 289 -16.77 35.01 14.58
N ALA A 290 -16.30 35.13 13.33
CA ALA A 290 -17.07 35.75 12.25
C ALA A 290 -18.37 34.98 11.94
N ARG A 291 -18.35 33.68 12.03
CA ARG A 291 -19.55 32.85 11.81
C ARG A 291 -20.54 32.94 12.94
N LEU A 292 -20.07 32.89 14.19
CA LEU A 292 -20.92 33.02 15.37
C LEU A 292 -21.53 34.43 15.48
N ALA A 293 -20.77 35.47 15.13
CA ALA A 293 -21.25 36.85 15.20
C ALA A 293 -22.27 37.21 14.11
N LYS A 294 -22.08 36.72 12.86
CA LYS A 294 -22.93 37.10 11.72
C LYS A 294 -24.29 36.40 11.68
N ARG A 295 -24.40 35.23 12.30
CA ARG A 295 -25.65 34.43 12.33
C ARG A 295 -25.76 33.73 13.69
N PRO A 296 -26.29 34.42 14.70
CA PRO A 296 -26.43 33.84 16.04
C PRO A 296 -27.30 32.58 16.10
N ALA A 297 -28.08 32.29 15.06
CA ALA A 297 -28.86 31.05 14.93
C ALA A 297 -28.04 29.86 14.39
N ILE A 298 -26.77 30.03 14.01
CA ILE A 298 -25.92 28.90 13.64
C ILE A 298 -25.41 28.25 14.92
N GLU A 299 -25.72 26.98 15.06
CA GLU A 299 -25.22 26.16 16.17
C GLU A 299 -23.68 26.06 16.15
N PRO A 300 -23.00 26.22 17.30
CA PRO A 300 -21.53 26.07 17.38
C PRO A 300 -21.01 24.81 16.76
N ILE A 301 -21.76 23.70 16.85
CA ILE A 301 -21.46 22.42 16.23
C ILE A 301 -21.20 22.56 14.73
N SER A 302 -22.05 23.28 13.98
CA SER A 302 -21.87 23.38 12.53
C SER A 302 -20.69 24.28 12.14
N VAL A 303 -20.30 25.21 13.00
CA VAL A 303 -19.10 26.04 12.79
C VAL A 303 -17.85 25.21 13.00
N TRP A 304 -17.74 24.45 14.08
CA TRP A 304 -16.61 23.56 14.36
C TRP A 304 -16.54 22.40 13.38
N GLN A 305 -17.69 21.87 12.94
CA GLN A 305 -17.74 20.87 11.87
C GLN A 305 -17.05 21.37 10.60
N SER A 306 -17.29 22.62 10.21
CA SER A 306 -16.65 23.22 9.04
C SER A 306 -15.14 23.43 9.24
N ALA A 307 -14.70 23.83 10.44
CA ALA A 307 -13.29 23.99 10.77
C ALA A 307 -12.55 22.64 10.76
N VAL A 308 -13.11 21.62 11.42
CA VAL A 308 -12.58 20.24 11.43
C VAL A 308 -12.46 19.71 10.00
N TRP A 309 -13.49 19.92 9.17
CA TRP A 309 -13.46 19.48 7.78
C TRP A 309 -12.34 20.15 6.97
N ALA A 310 -12.10 21.43 7.16
CA ALA A 310 -11.04 22.16 6.49
C ALA A 310 -9.65 21.57 6.81
N VAL A 311 -9.41 21.21 8.07
CA VAL A 311 -8.14 20.61 8.49
C VAL A 311 -8.01 19.16 8.01
N LEU A 312 -9.07 18.34 8.08
CA LEU A 312 -9.08 16.98 7.58
C LEU A 312 -8.87 16.87 6.07
N THR A 313 -9.22 17.90 5.31
CA THR A 313 -9.02 17.93 3.84
C THR A 313 -7.72 18.64 3.45
N SER A 314 -6.94 19.10 4.40
CA SER A 314 -5.62 19.71 4.14
C SER A 314 -4.64 18.69 3.51
N ALA A 315 -3.63 19.21 2.84
CA ALA A 315 -2.54 18.38 2.31
C ALA A 315 -1.80 17.66 3.44
N GLU A 316 -1.53 18.38 4.55
CA GLU A 316 -0.82 17.82 5.70
C GLU A 316 -1.50 16.58 6.29
N PHE A 317 -2.83 16.56 6.43
CA PHE A 317 -3.54 15.37 6.91
C PHE A 317 -3.51 14.19 5.93
N ARG A 318 -3.38 14.46 4.65
CA ARG A 318 -3.46 13.45 3.58
C ARG A 318 -2.11 12.82 3.23
N PHE A 319 -1.03 13.42 3.68
CA PHE A 319 0.33 12.96 3.41
C PHE A 319 1.03 12.51 4.69
N ASN A 320 1.95 11.58 4.54
CA ASN A 320 2.87 11.19 5.61
C ASN A 320 4.14 12.05 5.45
N HIS A 321 4.48 12.78 6.50
CA HIS A 321 5.61 13.69 6.59
C HIS A 321 6.78 13.06 7.32
#